data_47e6f3c9f9a4a082661592f91f73dad9
#
_entry.id   47e6f3c9f9a4a082661592f91f73dad9
#
_cell.length_a   1.000
_cell.length_b   1.000
_cell.length_c   1.000
_cell.angle_alpha   90.00
_cell.angle_beta   90.00
_cell.angle_gamma   90.00
#
_symmetry.space_group_name_H-M   'P 1'
#
loop_
_entity.id
_entity.type
_entity.pdbx_description
1 polymer ?
#
loop_
_entity_poly.entity_id
_entity_poly.type
_entity_poly.pdbx_seq_one_letter_code
_entity_poly.pdbx_strand_id
1 'polypeptide(L)'
;MVSYGKYKSQYEMMTQKPVPALIVQLGLPTMVSMFVTSIYNMADSYFVGQINTSASGATGVVLGLMAILQAVGFMFGHGSGSIISRKLGQKDIDSARKIAATGFYAALIAGFFFLIFGGLLVTPLMRLLGSTDTILPYARAYAICILCAAPALVSSCVMNNILRYEGRAFFAMIGLTSGGVLNIFLDMLFMQKLNMGILGAGLATAISQYVSWALLLTMFILKKTQTSLAPKYINFNISTLGDIITTGLPSLARQGLASISTMLLNNAAGVYGDAAIAAMSIVNRISMFIFSAVLGIGQGFQPIAGFNYGAKKYTRVRQGFFFTLIFGTLLLGIASFIVFLSAGNCIQFFRDDPEVIRIGIPALHAQCIALFFVPFQVCNNMMFQSIGYKFNATFLSSLRNGLCFIPVLLVFSFVFKLAGIQTAQAVADVMTSLICIPFTIKFFAKLPKE
;
A
#
# COMPACT_ATOMS: atom_id res chain seq x y z
N MET A 1 -17.24 -11.94 -22.66
CA MET A 1 -15.88 -12.13 -23.18
C MET A 1 -15.04 -10.92 -22.83
N VAL A 2 -13.87 -11.10 -22.21
CA VAL A 2 -12.92 -10.00 -22.07
C VAL A 2 -12.30 -9.76 -23.44
N SER A 3 -12.50 -8.57 -24.02
CA SER A 3 -11.88 -8.23 -25.28
C SER A 3 -10.39 -8.04 -25.09
N TYR A 4 -9.58 -8.91 -25.64
CA TYR A 4 -8.12 -8.77 -25.67
C TYR A 4 -7.65 -7.91 -26.87
N GLY A 5 -8.57 -7.34 -27.62
CA GLY A 5 -8.27 -6.58 -28.84
C GLY A 5 -7.49 -7.43 -29.86
N LYS A 6 -6.27 -7.01 -30.19
CA LYS A 6 -5.39 -7.70 -31.15
C LYS A 6 -4.86 -9.05 -30.65
N TYR A 7 -4.91 -9.33 -29.32
CA TYR A 7 -4.30 -10.52 -28.70
C TYR A 7 -5.36 -11.59 -28.43
N LYS A 8 -5.05 -12.84 -28.77
CA LYS A 8 -5.97 -13.98 -28.65
C LYS A 8 -6.11 -14.50 -27.21
N SER A 9 -5.12 -14.24 -26.35
CA SER A 9 -5.10 -14.74 -24.99
C SER A 9 -4.42 -13.75 -24.02
N GLN A 10 -4.68 -13.90 -22.71
CA GLN A 10 -3.99 -13.16 -21.66
C GLN A 10 -2.47 -13.38 -21.70
N TYR A 11 -2.06 -14.61 -21.99
CA TYR A 11 -0.65 -14.97 -22.13
C TYR A 11 0.02 -14.15 -23.24
N GLU A 12 -0.61 -14.08 -24.42
CA GLU A 12 -0.09 -13.29 -25.53
C GLU A 12 -0.04 -11.80 -25.19
N MET A 13 -1.08 -11.27 -24.56
CA MET A 13 -1.11 -9.88 -24.13
C MET A 13 0.08 -9.58 -23.20
N MET A 14 0.33 -10.41 -22.18
CA MET A 14 1.40 -10.19 -21.20
C MET A 14 2.81 -10.37 -21.80
N THR A 15 2.95 -11.20 -22.86
CA THR A 15 4.26 -11.57 -23.41
C THR A 15 4.59 -10.93 -24.75
N GLN A 16 3.63 -10.31 -25.46
CA GLN A 16 3.84 -9.77 -26.80
C GLN A 16 3.49 -8.28 -26.92
N LYS A 17 2.52 -7.77 -26.12
CA LYS A 17 2.16 -6.34 -26.17
C LYS A 17 3.38 -5.48 -25.82
N PRO A 18 3.59 -4.31 -26.48
CA PRO A 18 4.65 -3.38 -26.12
C PRO A 18 4.67 -3.07 -24.63
N VAL A 19 5.83 -3.22 -23.98
CA VAL A 19 5.97 -3.14 -22.53
C VAL A 19 5.51 -1.79 -21.97
N PRO A 20 5.84 -0.63 -22.58
CA PRO A 20 5.35 0.66 -22.13
C PRO A 20 3.82 0.75 -22.08
N ALA A 21 3.16 0.35 -23.16
CA ALA A 21 1.69 0.37 -23.24
C ALA A 21 1.03 -0.57 -22.23
N LEU A 22 1.67 -1.71 -21.94
CA LEU A 22 1.18 -2.67 -20.96
C LEU A 22 1.32 -2.13 -19.53
N ILE A 23 2.44 -1.48 -19.21
CA ILE A 23 2.67 -0.85 -17.89
C ILE A 23 1.64 0.25 -17.63
N VAL A 24 1.40 1.12 -18.60
CA VAL A 24 0.38 2.18 -18.47
C VAL A 24 -1.01 1.57 -18.32
N GLN A 25 -1.35 0.56 -19.11
CA GLN A 25 -2.65 -0.11 -19.05
C GLN A 25 -2.93 -0.76 -17.68
N LEU A 26 -1.92 -1.32 -17.03
CA LEU A 26 -2.08 -1.98 -15.73
C LEU A 26 -1.82 -1.00 -14.57
N GLY A 27 -0.93 -0.05 -14.74
CA GLY A 27 -0.55 0.93 -13.72
C GLY A 27 -1.59 2.02 -13.52
N LEU A 28 -2.20 2.54 -14.60
CA LEU A 28 -3.17 3.62 -14.49
C LEU A 28 -4.40 3.27 -13.64
N PRO A 29 -5.07 2.11 -13.83
CA PRO A 29 -6.15 1.69 -12.93
C PRO A 29 -5.70 1.53 -11.48
N THR A 30 -4.50 1.02 -11.27
CA THR A 30 -3.96 0.84 -9.92
C THR A 30 -3.65 2.20 -9.27
N MET A 31 -3.11 3.15 -10.03
CA MET A 31 -2.86 4.52 -9.56
C MET A 31 -4.17 5.21 -9.17
N VAL A 32 -5.22 5.09 -9.99
CA VAL A 32 -6.55 5.62 -9.66
C VAL A 32 -7.07 5.02 -8.36
N SER A 33 -6.92 3.71 -8.17
CA SER A 33 -7.31 3.04 -6.91
C SER A 33 -6.56 3.58 -5.70
N MET A 34 -5.26 3.86 -5.83
CA MET A 34 -4.45 4.42 -4.75
C MET A 34 -4.88 5.85 -4.39
N PHE A 35 -5.18 6.68 -5.39
CA PHE A 35 -5.71 8.02 -5.14
C PHE A 35 -7.08 7.98 -4.48
N VAL A 36 -8.00 7.14 -4.94
CA VAL A 36 -9.32 6.99 -4.30
C VAL A 36 -9.16 6.53 -2.85
N THR A 37 -8.25 5.58 -2.58
CA THR A 37 -7.94 5.14 -1.21
C THR A 37 -7.43 6.29 -0.35
N SER A 38 -6.54 7.12 -0.86
CA SER A 38 -6.03 8.30 -0.14
C SER A 38 -7.15 9.31 0.15
N ILE A 39 -8.01 9.56 -0.84
CA ILE A 39 -9.13 10.51 -0.70
C ILE A 39 -10.15 10.02 0.33
N TYR A 40 -10.56 8.76 0.28
CA TYR A 40 -11.55 8.29 1.26
C TYR A 40 -10.99 8.26 2.69
N ASN A 41 -9.71 7.92 2.90
CA ASN A 41 -9.07 8.02 4.22
C ASN A 41 -9.03 9.46 4.75
N MET A 42 -8.83 10.44 3.86
CA MET A 42 -8.89 11.86 4.23
C MET A 42 -10.32 12.28 4.56
N ALA A 43 -11.31 11.83 3.79
CA ALA A 43 -12.72 12.15 4.02
C ALA A 43 -13.21 11.57 5.36
N ASP A 44 -12.92 10.30 5.66
CA ASP A 44 -13.24 9.66 6.93
C ASP A 44 -12.65 10.46 8.11
N SER A 45 -11.35 10.81 8.03
CA SER A 45 -10.69 11.63 9.05
C SER A 45 -11.34 13.01 9.21
N TYR A 46 -11.80 13.63 8.12
CA TYR A 46 -12.49 14.92 8.15
C TYR A 46 -13.84 14.82 8.86
N PHE A 47 -14.68 13.83 8.50
CA PHE A 47 -16.00 13.66 9.10
C PHE A 47 -15.91 13.33 10.59
N VAL A 48 -15.03 12.41 10.99
CA VAL A 48 -14.84 12.07 12.40
C VAL A 48 -14.26 13.24 13.19
N GLY A 49 -13.39 14.04 12.58
CA GLY A 49 -12.82 15.24 13.20
C GLY A 49 -13.86 16.30 13.58
N GLN A 50 -15.03 16.30 12.94
CA GLN A 50 -16.12 17.21 13.26
C GLN A 50 -16.91 16.84 14.52
N ILE A 51 -16.77 15.62 15.06
CA ILE A 51 -17.50 15.17 16.25
C ILE A 51 -16.92 15.84 17.51
N ASN A 52 -15.69 15.54 17.85
CA ASN A 52 -14.91 16.12 18.95
C ASN A 52 -13.44 15.66 18.87
N THR A 53 -12.60 16.24 19.71
CA THR A 53 -11.15 15.93 19.76
C THR A 53 -10.86 14.48 20.10
N SER A 54 -11.61 13.88 21.04
CA SER A 54 -11.43 12.48 21.44
C SER A 54 -11.81 11.51 20.32
N ALA A 55 -12.87 11.78 19.55
CA ALA A 55 -13.26 11.01 18.39
C ALA A 55 -12.19 11.11 17.28
N SER A 56 -11.64 12.30 17.05
CA SER A 56 -10.52 12.50 16.11
C SER A 56 -9.28 11.70 16.52
N GLY A 57 -8.96 11.68 17.82
CA GLY A 57 -7.89 10.84 18.37
C GLY A 57 -8.17 9.34 18.18
N ALA A 58 -9.41 8.91 18.35
CA ALA A 58 -9.83 7.53 18.14
C ALA A 58 -9.60 7.06 16.68
N THR A 59 -9.84 7.93 15.71
CA THR A 59 -9.56 7.62 14.28
C THR A 59 -8.09 7.29 14.11
N GLY A 60 -7.17 8.07 14.69
CA GLY A 60 -5.74 7.82 14.61
C GLY A 60 -5.35 6.44 15.17
N VAL A 61 -5.93 6.06 16.32
CA VAL A 61 -5.70 4.74 16.95
C VAL A 61 -6.21 3.61 16.06
N VAL A 62 -7.44 3.74 15.52
CA VAL A 62 -8.07 2.71 14.68
C VAL A 62 -7.41 2.60 13.31
N LEU A 63 -6.86 3.68 12.76
CA LEU A 63 -6.03 3.63 11.55
C LEU A 63 -4.80 2.73 11.75
N GLY A 64 -4.23 2.69 12.96
CA GLY A 64 -3.18 1.73 13.33
C GLY A 64 -3.64 0.28 13.22
N LEU A 65 -4.85 -0.03 13.71
CA LEU A 65 -5.46 -1.37 13.56
C LEU A 65 -5.69 -1.70 12.08
N MET A 66 -6.24 -0.77 11.31
CA MET A 66 -6.46 -0.95 9.86
C MET A 66 -5.15 -1.20 9.12
N ALA A 67 -4.07 -0.49 9.48
CA ALA A 67 -2.75 -0.70 8.89
C ALA A 67 -2.21 -2.11 9.16
N ILE A 68 -2.43 -2.67 10.35
CA ILE A 68 -2.06 -4.05 10.68
C ILE A 68 -2.84 -5.04 9.81
N LEU A 69 -4.17 -4.88 9.72
CA LEU A 69 -5.02 -5.74 8.89
C LEU A 69 -4.63 -5.67 7.41
N GLN A 70 -4.36 -4.48 6.89
CA GLN A 70 -3.89 -4.27 5.52
C GLN A 70 -2.50 -4.88 5.29
N ALA A 71 -1.59 -4.76 6.25
CA ALA A 71 -0.25 -5.33 6.14
C ALA A 71 -0.30 -6.85 5.99
N VAL A 72 -1.16 -7.52 6.79
CA VAL A 72 -1.41 -8.96 6.68
C VAL A 72 -2.09 -9.30 5.34
N GLY A 73 -3.09 -8.53 4.94
CA GLY A 73 -3.76 -8.70 3.64
C GLY A 73 -2.80 -8.54 2.45
N PHE A 74 -1.90 -7.56 2.49
CA PHE A 74 -0.88 -7.37 1.46
C PHE A 74 0.20 -8.45 1.50
N MET A 75 0.54 -8.98 2.67
CA MET A 75 1.46 -10.13 2.77
C MET A 75 0.90 -11.33 2.00
N PHE A 76 -0.32 -11.75 2.28
CA PHE A 76 -0.96 -12.86 1.54
C PHE A 76 -1.23 -12.48 0.09
N GLY A 77 -1.64 -11.24 -0.20
CA GLY A 77 -2.00 -10.78 -1.53
C GLY A 77 -0.81 -10.67 -2.48
N HIS A 78 0.25 -9.97 -2.10
CA HIS A 78 1.47 -9.86 -2.93
C HIS A 78 2.23 -11.18 -2.96
N GLY A 79 2.22 -11.95 -1.86
CA GLY A 79 2.83 -13.28 -1.81
C GLY A 79 2.20 -14.22 -2.83
N SER A 80 0.88 -14.39 -2.77
CA SER A 80 0.14 -15.22 -3.73
C SER A 80 0.25 -14.68 -5.15
N GLY A 81 0.00 -13.38 -5.34
CA GLY A 81 0.03 -12.74 -6.66
C GLY A 81 1.37 -12.88 -7.38
N SER A 82 2.47 -12.67 -6.68
CA SER A 82 3.82 -12.82 -7.25
C SER A 82 4.09 -14.25 -7.72
N ILE A 83 3.67 -15.25 -6.94
CA ILE A 83 3.82 -16.65 -7.34
C ILE A 83 2.90 -16.97 -8.52
N ILE A 84 1.65 -16.51 -8.48
CA ILE A 84 0.65 -16.71 -9.55
C ILE A 84 1.18 -16.15 -10.87
N SER A 85 1.69 -14.90 -10.90
CA SER A 85 2.16 -14.29 -12.15
C SER A 85 3.31 -15.09 -12.77
N ARG A 86 4.25 -15.59 -11.96
CA ARG A 86 5.33 -16.47 -12.45
C ARG A 86 4.80 -17.81 -12.98
N LYS A 87 3.86 -18.43 -12.28
CA LYS A 87 3.24 -19.71 -12.69
C LYS A 87 2.45 -19.56 -13.98
N LEU A 88 1.71 -18.47 -14.14
CA LEU A 88 1.01 -18.16 -15.39
C LEU A 88 1.99 -17.90 -16.54
N GLY A 89 3.12 -17.25 -16.28
CA GLY A 89 4.22 -17.12 -17.24
C GLY A 89 4.83 -18.45 -17.67
N GLN A 90 4.87 -19.44 -16.78
CA GLN A 90 5.28 -20.81 -17.06
C GLN A 90 4.17 -21.67 -17.72
N LYS A 91 2.98 -21.11 -17.91
CA LYS A 91 1.75 -21.81 -18.36
C LYS A 91 1.24 -22.88 -17.37
N ASP A 92 1.67 -22.84 -16.11
CA ASP A 92 1.26 -23.74 -15.03
C ASP A 92 0.01 -23.16 -14.32
N ILE A 93 -1.14 -23.30 -14.97
CA ILE A 93 -2.42 -22.75 -14.51
C ILE A 93 -2.90 -23.49 -13.24
N ASP A 94 -2.64 -24.77 -13.12
CA ASP A 94 -3.13 -25.58 -11.99
C ASP A 94 -2.41 -25.20 -10.69
N SER A 95 -1.09 -25.01 -10.72
CA SER A 95 -0.38 -24.44 -9.58
C SER A 95 -0.85 -23.03 -9.25
N ALA A 96 -1.11 -22.18 -10.25
CA ALA A 96 -1.62 -20.83 -10.03
C ALA A 96 -3.00 -20.86 -9.32
N ARG A 97 -3.90 -21.79 -9.70
CA ARG A 97 -5.20 -21.99 -9.02
C ARG A 97 -5.04 -22.40 -7.57
N LYS A 98 -4.13 -23.36 -7.29
CA LYS A 98 -3.83 -23.81 -5.92
C LYS A 98 -3.32 -22.67 -5.05
N ILE A 99 -2.40 -21.86 -5.56
CA ILE A 99 -1.86 -20.69 -4.83
C ILE A 99 -2.96 -19.65 -4.59
N ALA A 100 -3.81 -19.37 -5.57
CA ALA A 100 -4.89 -18.39 -5.44
C ALA A 100 -5.89 -18.80 -4.36
N ALA A 101 -6.38 -20.05 -4.39
CA ALA A 101 -7.29 -20.56 -3.38
C ALA A 101 -6.64 -20.58 -1.99
N THR A 102 -5.43 -21.11 -1.87
CA THR A 102 -4.71 -21.20 -0.58
C THR A 102 -4.48 -19.82 0.01
N GLY A 103 -4.01 -18.85 -0.77
CA GLY A 103 -3.78 -17.48 -0.31
C GLY A 103 -5.08 -16.77 0.13
N PHE A 104 -6.17 -16.96 -0.61
CA PHE A 104 -7.47 -16.39 -0.26
C PHE A 104 -8.00 -16.95 1.07
N TYR A 105 -8.02 -18.29 1.22
CA TYR A 105 -8.54 -18.90 2.45
C TYR A 105 -7.61 -18.67 3.64
N ALA A 106 -6.28 -18.62 3.46
CA ALA A 106 -5.36 -18.24 4.52
C ALA A 106 -5.61 -16.81 5.01
N ALA A 107 -5.84 -15.87 4.09
CA ALA A 107 -6.20 -14.50 4.43
C ALA A 107 -7.57 -14.40 5.12
N LEU A 108 -8.54 -15.19 4.67
CA LEU A 108 -9.87 -15.26 5.28
C LEU A 108 -9.78 -15.79 6.73
N ILE A 109 -9.00 -16.85 6.96
CA ILE A 109 -8.72 -17.39 8.30
C ILE A 109 -8.03 -16.35 9.18
N ALA A 110 -7.02 -15.64 8.65
CA ALA A 110 -6.36 -14.55 9.36
C ALA A 110 -7.34 -13.43 9.72
N GLY A 111 -8.25 -13.07 8.82
CA GLY A 111 -9.32 -12.10 9.08
C GLY A 111 -10.26 -12.53 10.19
N PHE A 112 -10.67 -13.80 10.21
CA PHE A 112 -11.48 -14.37 11.32
C PHE A 112 -10.69 -14.44 12.62
N PHE A 113 -9.38 -14.71 12.58
CA PHE A 113 -8.54 -14.64 13.76
C PHE A 113 -8.57 -13.23 14.37
N PHE A 114 -8.41 -12.18 13.56
CA PHE A 114 -8.52 -10.80 14.04
C PHE A 114 -9.93 -10.46 14.53
N LEU A 115 -10.98 -10.94 13.89
CA LEU A 115 -12.35 -10.74 14.35
C LEU A 115 -12.56 -11.33 15.74
N ILE A 116 -12.17 -12.57 15.96
CA ILE A 116 -12.41 -13.30 17.22
C ILE A 116 -11.49 -12.76 18.32
N PHE A 117 -10.20 -12.85 18.11
CA PHE A 117 -9.22 -12.48 19.17
C PHE A 117 -9.12 -10.97 19.35
N GLY A 118 -9.17 -10.20 18.25
CA GLY A 118 -9.20 -8.74 18.32
C GLY A 118 -10.48 -8.23 18.98
N GLY A 119 -11.63 -8.86 18.71
CA GLY A 119 -12.91 -8.54 19.34
C GLY A 119 -12.92 -8.85 20.85
N LEU A 120 -12.41 -10.01 21.25
CA LEU A 120 -12.25 -10.37 22.67
C LEU A 120 -11.28 -9.45 23.42
N LEU A 121 -10.22 -9.01 22.75
CA LEU A 121 -9.15 -8.20 23.30
C LEU A 121 -9.19 -6.75 22.81
N VAL A 122 -10.34 -6.23 22.41
CA VAL A 122 -10.46 -4.89 21.81
C VAL A 122 -9.96 -3.79 22.74
N THR A 123 -10.25 -3.86 24.02
CA THR A 123 -9.83 -2.86 25.01
C THR A 123 -8.30 -2.83 25.20
N PRO A 124 -7.61 -3.94 25.53
CA PRO A 124 -6.15 -3.93 25.60
C PRO A 124 -5.49 -3.63 24.27
N LEU A 125 -6.09 -4.04 23.13
CA LEU A 125 -5.57 -3.73 21.81
C LEU A 125 -5.61 -2.22 21.51
N MET A 126 -6.72 -1.53 21.84
CA MET A 126 -6.82 -0.07 21.66
C MET A 126 -5.85 0.67 22.58
N ARG A 127 -5.65 0.21 23.82
CA ARG A 127 -4.66 0.78 24.72
C ARG A 127 -3.24 0.60 24.20
N LEU A 128 -2.90 -0.59 23.69
CA LEU A 128 -1.60 -0.86 23.08
C LEU A 128 -1.32 0.06 21.88
N LEU A 129 -2.37 0.41 21.11
CA LEU A 129 -2.28 1.32 19.98
C LEU A 129 -2.29 2.81 20.38
N GLY A 130 -2.30 3.13 21.68
CA GLY A 130 -2.14 4.49 22.20
C GLY A 130 -3.42 5.19 22.63
N SER A 131 -4.52 4.44 22.87
CA SER A 131 -5.78 5.03 23.33
C SER A 131 -5.70 5.44 24.80
N THR A 132 -6.04 6.68 25.10
CA THR A 132 -6.24 7.20 26.47
C THR A 132 -7.62 6.85 27.00
N ASP A 133 -7.88 7.10 28.29
CA ASP A 133 -9.19 6.83 28.91
C ASP A 133 -10.34 7.60 28.25
N THR A 134 -10.07 8.81 27.76
CA THR A 134 -11.06 9.64 27.06
C THR A 134 -11.29 9.20 25.60
N ILE A 135 -10.28 8.66 24.95
CA ILE A 135 -10.32 8.17 23.57
C ILE A 135 -10.91 6.75 23.50
N LEU A 136 -10.69 5.94 24.52
CA LEU A 136 -11.00 4.50 24.52
C LEU A 136 -12.45 4.16 24.15
N PRO A 137 -13.50 4.85 24.65
CA PRO A 137 -14.89 4.54 24.27
C PRO A 137 -15.13 4.69 22.78
N TYR A 138 -14.60 5.77 22.18
CA TYR A 138 -14.71 6.05 20.74
C TYR A 138 -13.88 5.05 19.91
N ALA A 139 -12.64 4.80 20.30
CA ALA A 139 -11.77 3.86 19.63
C ALA A 139 -12.34 2.43 19.65
N ARG A 140 -12.92 2.02 20.77
CA ARG A 140 -13.56 0.70 20.91
C ARG A 140 -14.77 0.57 20.01
N ALA A 141 -15.67 1.57 19.98
CA ALA A 141 -16.86 1.54 19.12
C ALA A 141 -16.49 1.44 17.63
N TYR A 142 -15.49 2.21 17.20
CA TYR A 142 -15.03 2.15 15.82
C TYR A 142 -14.28 0.84 15.51
N ALA A 143 -13.37 0.41 16.41
CA ALA A 143 -12.56 -0.80 16.22
C ALA A 143 -13.42 -2.07 16.10
N ILE A 144 -14.53 -2.19 16.82
CA ILE A 144 -15.44 -3.34 16.71
C ILE A 144 -15.97 -3.45 15.28
N CYS A 145 -16.40 -2.35 14.66
CA CYS A 145 -16.86 -2.36 13.27
C CYS A 145 -15.76 -2.80 12.30
N ILE A 146 -14.54 -2.29 12.48
CA ILE A 146 -13.39 -2.66 11.66
C ILE A 146 -13.02 -4.13 11.85
N LEU A 147 -13.05 -4.64 13.07
CA LEU A 147 -12.79 -6.06 13.36
C LEU A 147 -13.85 -6.96 12.74
N CYS A 148 -15.14 -6.55 12.77
CA CYS A 148 -16.20 -7.25 12.04
C CYS A 148 -15.96 -7.28 10.53
N ALA A 149 -15.35 -6.24 9.99
CA ALA A 149 -14.98 -6.18 8.57
C ALA A 149 -13.64 -6.89 8.24
N ALA A 150 -12.85 -7.29 9.23
CA ALA A 150 -11.51 -7.84 9.03
C ALA A 150 -11.47 -9.05 8.06
N PRO A 151 -12.40 -10.03 8.10
CA PRO A 151 -12.41 -11.14 7.13
C PRO A 151 -12.57 -10.64 5.69
N ALA A 152 -13.44 -9.67 5.45
CA ALA A 152 -13.66 -9.08 4.14
C ALA A 152 -12.44 -8.22 3.72
N LEU A 153 -11.90 -7.39 4.62
CA LEU A 153 -10.77 -6.49 4.33
C LEU A 153 -9.52 -7.28 3.96
N VAL A 154 -9.12 -8.27 4.78
CA VAL A 154 -7.87 -9.02 4.57
C VAL A 154 -7.97 -9.88 3.32
N SER A 155 -9.10 -10.56 3.09
CA SER A 155 -9.29 -11.39 1.89
C SER A 155 -9.54 -10.58 0.61
N SER A 156 -10.12 -9.37 0.69
CA SER A 156 -10.21 -8.44 -0.43
C SER A 156 -8.83 -8.02 -0.94
N CYS A 157 -7.88 -7.79 -0.04
CA CYS A 157 -6.49 -7.49 -0.43
C CYS A 157 -5.91 -8.61 -1.30
N VAL A 158 -6.20 -9.88 -0.99
CA VAL A 158 -5.74 -11.02 -1.78
C VAL A 158 -6.41 -11.06 -3.14
N MET A 159 -7.74 -10.97 -3.20
CA MET A 159 -8.48 -10.97 -4.47
C MET A 159 -8.06 -9.82 -5.39
N ASN A 160 -7.91 -8.61 -4.84
CA ASN A 160 -7.43 -7.45 -5.58
C ASN A 160 -6.04 -7.67 -6.16
N ASN A 161 -5.12 -8.21 -5.35
CA ASN A 161 -3.76 -8.53 -5.81
C ASN A 161 -3.76 -9.62 -6.87
N ILE A 162 -4.49 -10.72 -6.70
CA ILE A 162 -4.60 -11.80 -7.71
C ILE A 162 -5.05 -11.21 -9.05
N LEU A 163 -6.13 -10.41 -9.06
CA LEU A 163 -6.60 -9.74 -10.28
C LEU A 163 -5.52 -8.89 -10.96
N ARG A 164 -4.76 -8.12 -10.19
CA ARG A 164 -3.66 -7.30 -10.73
C ARG A 164 -2.55 -8.17 -11.29
N TYR A 165 -2.10 -9.19 -10.56
CA TYR A 165 -1.02 -10.06 -11.00
C TYR A 165 -1.39 -10.99 -12.17
N GLU A 166 -2.68 -11.20 -12.41
CA GLU A 166 -3.18 -11.80 -13.65
C GLU A 166 -3.22 -10.82 -14.82
N GLY A 167 -2.88 -9.54 -14.60
CA GLY A 167 -2.98 -8.49 -15.62
C GLY A 167 -4.40 -7.94 -15.82
N ARG A 168 -5.26 -8.06 -14.81
CA ARG A 168 -6.67 -7.61 -14.81
C ARG A 168 -6.90 -6.43 -13.86
N ALA A 169 -5.95 -5.48 -13.84
CA ALA A 169 -5.94 -4.33 -12.95
C ALA A 169 -7.22 -3.49 -12.99
N PHE A 170 -7.91 -3.43 -14.13
CA PHE A 170 -9.17 -2.72 -14.27
C PHE A 170 -10.28 -3.30 -13.37
N PHE A 171 -10.40 -4.62 -13.29
CA PHE A 171 -11.37 -5.25 -12.38
C PHE A 171 -11.01 -5.06 -10.90
N ALA A 172 -9.72 -5.09 -10.59
CA ALA A 172 -9.21 -4.77 -9.26
C ALA A 172 -9.56 -3.32 -8.86
N MET A 173 -9.42 -2.38 -9.80
CA MET A 173 -9.80 -0.98 -9.61
C MET A 173 -11.29 -0.83 -9.30
N ILE A 174 -12.17 -1.46 -10.09
CA ILE A 174 -13.62 -1.38 -9.86
C ILE A 174 -13.97 -1.79 -8.42
N GLY A 175 -13.47 -2.94 -7.96
CA GLY A 175 -13.76 -3.42 -6.61
C GLY A 175 -13.32 -2.44 -5.53
N LEU A 176 -12.09 -1.95 -5.61
CA LEU A 176 -11.52 -1.06 -4.60
C LEU A 176 -12.14 0.34 -4.63
N THR A 177 -12.28 0.91 -5.84
CA THR A 177 -12.83 2.26 -6.04
C THR A 177 -14.30 2.34 -5.62
N SER A 178 -15.10 1.32 -5.95
CA SER A 178 -16.51 1.28 -5.55
C SER A 178 -16.66 1.28 -4.03
N GLY A 179 -15.82 0.52 -3.29
CA GLY A 179 -15.81 0.55 -1.83
C GLY A 179 -15.44 1.93 -1.29
N GLY A 180 -14.38 2.55 -1.82
CA GLY A 180 -13.93 3.88 -1.38
C GLY A 180 -14.97 4.97 -1.62
N VAL A 181 -15.59 5.00 -2.79
CA VAL A 181 -16.67 5.97 -3.10
C VAL A 181 -17.89 5.74 -2.22
N LEU A 182 -18.28 4.48 -2.04
CA LEU A 182 -19.40 4.12 -1.16
C LEU A 182 -19.12 4.53 0.30
N ASN A 183 -17.89 4.38 0.78
CA ASN A 183 -17.51 4.79 2.13
C ASN A 183 -17.75 6.29 2.35
N ILE A 184 -17.27 7.15 1.47
CA ILE A 184 -17.49 8.60 1.57
C ILE A 184 -18.99 8.95 1.63
N PHE A 185 -19.79 8.29 0.79
CA PHE A 185 -21.24 8.51 0.76
C PHE A 185 -21.92 8.04 2.06
N LEU A 186 -21.53 6.88 2.58
CA LEU A 186 -22.07 6.34 3.82
C LEU A 186 -21.61 7.12 5.06
N ASP A 187 -20.38 7.64 5.09
CA ASP A 187 -19.92 8.54 6.15
C ASP A 187 -20.81 9.78 6.23
N MET A 188 -21.06 10.43 5.09
CA MET A 188 -21.96 11.58 5.03
C MET A 188 -23.38 11.22 5.49
N LEU A 189 -23.90 10.06 5.10
CA LEU A 189 -25.24 9.60 5.47
C LEU A 189 -25.34 9.28 6.98
N PHE A 190 -24.42 8.45 7.50
CA PHE A 190 -24.52 7.94 8.87
C PHE A 190 -24.08 8.98 9.91
N MET A 191 -23.07 9.79 9.58
CA MET A 191 -22.55 10.76 10.54
C MET A 191 -23.30 12.09 10.50
N GLN A 192 -23.62 12.62 9.32
CA GLN A 192 -24.26 13.94 9.22
C GLN A 192 -25.78 13.90 9.25
N LYS A 193 -26.42 12.92 8.53
CA LYS A 193 -27.88 12.85 8.48
C LYS A 193 -28.49 12.03 9.61
N LEU A 194 -27.87 10.91 9.96
CA LEU A 194 -28.38 10.01 11.01
C LEU A 194 -27.74 10.26 12.38
N ASN A 195 -26.76 11.16 12.48
CA ASN A 195 -26.07 11.57 13.71
C ASN A 195 -25.55 10.37 14.55
N MET A 196 -25.06 9.31 13.88
CA MET A 196 -24.56 8.11 14.55
C MET A 196 -23.17 8.28 15.15
N GLY A 197 -22.56 9.44 15.01
CA GLY A 197 -21.22 9.74 15.52
C GLY A 197 -20.17 8.77 14.96
N ILE A 198 -19.17 8.40 15.77
CA ILE A 198 -18.06 7.55 15.34
C ILE A 198 -18.49 6.12 14.98
N LEU A 199 -19.58 5.63 15.55
CA LEU A 199 -20.16 4.35 15.16
C LEU A 199 -20.61 4.37 13.69
N GLY A 200 -21.12 5.51 13.22
CA GLY A 200 -21.49 5.72 11.83
C GLY A 200 -20.30 5.56 10.89
N ALA A 201 -19.16 6.16 11.22
CA ALA A 201 -17.90 6.00 10.46
C ALA A 201 -17.46 4.52 10.40
N GLY A 202 -17.50 3.84 11.56
CA GLY A 202 -17.15 2.42 11.63
C GLY A 202 -18.06 1.54 10.77
N LEU A 203 -19.37 1.76 10.81
CA LEU A 203 -20.34 1.03 9.99
C LEU A 203 -20.19 1.35 8.50
N ALA A 204 -19.97 2.61 8.15
CA ALA A 204 -19.73 3.01 6.77
C ALA A 204 -18.52 2.27 6.18
N THR A 205 -17.42 2.24 6.92
CA THR A 205 -16.22 1.51 6.53
C THR A 205 -16.49 0.00 6.43
N ALA A 206 -17.14 -0.62 7.41
CA ALA A 206 -17.43 -2.05 7.40
C ALA A 206 -18.30 -2.45 6.21
N ILE A 207 -19.38 -1.74 5.97
CA ILE A 207 -20.31 -2.00 4.84
C ILE A 207 -19.55 -1.84 3.51
N SER A 208 -18.78 -0.78 3.36
CA SER A 208 -17.99 -0.51 2.13
C SER A 208 -16.97 -1.60 1.86
N GLN A 209 -16.32 -2.14 2.90
CA GLN A 209 -15.39 -3.26 2.76
C GLN A 209 -16.11 -4.54 2.30
N TYR A 210 -17.29 -4.86 2.83
CA TYR A 210 -18.06 -6.02 2.38
C TYR A 210 -18.58 -5.85 0.95
N VAL A 211 -19.00 -4.65 0.55
CA VAL A 211 -19.42 -4.37 -0.84
C VAL A 211 -18.25 -4.53 -1.80
N SER A 212 -17.08 -3.97 -1.44
CA SER A 212 -15.84 -4.14 -2.22
C SER A 212 -15.47 -5.63 -2.34
N TRP A 213 -15.53 -6.36 -1.23
CA TRP A 213 -15.30 -7.81 -1.18
C TRP A 213 -16.23 -8.58 -2.09
N ALA A 214 -17.54 -8.30 -2.03
CA ALA A 214 -18.54 -8.95 -2.86
C ALA A 214 -18.34 -8.68 -4.35
N LEU A 215 -18.00 -7.42 -4.72
CA LEU A 215 -17.70 -7.06 -6.10
C LEU A 215 -16.46 -7.79 -6.62
N LEU A 216 -15.38 -7.86 -5.82
CA LEU A 216 -14.18 -8.60 -6.19
C LEU A 216 -14.48 -10.10 -6.33
N LEU A 217 -15.23 -10.70 -5.37
CA LEU A 217 -15.60 -12.11 -5.42
C LEU A 217 -16.44 -12.43 -6.67
N THR A 218 -17.34 -11.52 -7.05
CA THR A 218 -18.15 -11.67 -8.27
C THR A 218 -17.29 -11.83 -9.53
N MET A 219 -16.11 -11.18 -9.60
CA MET A 219 -15.19 -11.36 -10.73
C MET A 219 -14.66 -12.79 -10.85
N PHE A 220 -14.42 -13.45 -9.71
CA PHE A 220 -14.01 -14.87 -9.67
C PHE A 220 -15.17 -15.80 -10.00
N ILE A 221 -16.37 -15.55 -9.46
CA ILE A 221 -17.58 -16.36 -9.74
C ILE A 221 -17.95 -16.29 -11.21
N LEU A 222 -17.89 -15.10 -11.82
CA LEU A 222 -18.16 -14.90 -13.25
C LEU A 222 -17.00 -15.39 -14.15
N LYS A 223 -16.01 -16.08 -13.58
CA LYS A 223 -14.86 -16.63 -14.32
C LYS A 223 -14.14 -15.59 -15.18
N LYS A 224 -14.06 -14.33 -14.69
CA LYS A 224 -13.28 -13.26 -15.32
C LYS A 224 -11.79 -13.38 -15.01
N THR A 225 -11.34 -14.40 -14.30
CA THR A 225 -9.98 -14.70 -13.86
C THR A 225 -9.47 -16.00 -14.50
N GLN A 226 -8.15 -16.18 -14.55
CA GLN A 226 -7.53 -17.46 -14.95
C GLN A 226 -7.42 -18.42 -13.77
N THR A 227 -7.30 -17.88 -12.57
CA THR A 227 -7.29 -18.64 -11.31
C THR A 227 -8.71 -18.85 -10.79
N SER A 228 -8.83 -19.62 -9.72
CA SER A 228 -10.11 -19.94 -9.09
C SER A 228 -9.94 -19.95 -7.58
N LEU A 229 -10.96 -19.45 -6.87
CA LEU A 229 -11.05 -19.51 -5.41
C LEU A 229 -11.86 -20.74 -4.91
N ALA A 230 -12.18 -21.69 -5.80
CA ALA A 230 -12.96 -22.86 -5.41
C ALA A 230 -12.22 -23.68 -4.34
N PRO A 231 -12.92 -24.16 -3.27
CA PRO A 231 -12.30 -24.89 -2.15
C PRO A 231 -11.51 -26.13 -2.56
N LYS A 232 -11.87 -26.76 -3.67
CA LYS A 232 -11.18 -27.95 -4.19
C LYS A 232 -9.71 -27.72 -4.56
N TYR A 233 -9.29 -26.45 -4.73
CA TYR A 233 -7.90 -26.09 -5.05
C TYR A 233 -7.07 -25.74 -3.82
N ILE A 234 -7.68 -25.77 -2.62
CA ILE A 234 -6.93 -25.47 -1.39
C ILE A 234 -5.84 -26.51 -1.18
N ASN A 235 -4.64 -26.00 -0.87
CA ASN A 235 -3.48 -26.81 -0.53
C ASN A 235 -2.73 -26.18 0.65
N PHE A 236 -3.20 -26.44 1.88
CA PHE A 236 -2.55 -25.97 3.12
C PHE A 236 -1.30 -26.78 3.47
N ASN A 237 -0.45 -27.09 2.47
CA ASN A 237 0.86 -27.62 2.77
C ASN A 237 1.75 -26.49 3.36
N ILE A 238 2.52 -26.83 4.39
CA ILE A 238 3.47 -25.92 5.08
C ILE A 238 4.40 -25.25 4.07
N SER A 239 4.87 -25.99 3.05
CA SER A 239 5.71 -25.43 1.99
C SER A 239 4.99 -24.36 1.19
N THR A 240 3.75 -24.61 0.75
CA THR A 240 2.96 -23.65 -0.04
C THR A 240 2.64 -22.39 0.76
N LEU A 241 2.21 -22.55 2.01
CA LEU A 241 1.90 -21.43 2.88
C LEU A 241 3.16 -20.63 3.22
N GLY A 242 4.26 -21.32 3.52
CA GLY A 242 5.58 -20.72 3.77
C GLY A 242 6.09 -19.93 2.56
N ASP A 243 5.88 -20.42 1.34
CA ASP A 243 6.22 -19.72 0.11
C ASP A 243 5.39 -18.42 -0.07
N ILE A 244 4.10 -18.47 0.19
CA ILE A 244 3.22 -17.30 0.14
C ILE A 244 3.66 -16.27 1.16
N ILE A 245 3.85 -16.65 2.42
CA ILE A 245 4.24 -15.74 3.50
C ILE A 245 5.61 -15.12 3.21
N THR A 246 6.62 -15.94 2.88
CA THR A 246 7.98 -15.43 2.65
C THR A 246 8.09 -14.55 1.41
N THR A 247 7.29 -14.80 0.37
CA THR A 247 7.21 -13.93 -0.82
C THR A 247 6.44 -12.63 -0.52
N GLY A 248 5.50 -12.67 0.42
CA GLY A 248 4.73 -11.51 0.86
C GLY A 248 5.37 -10.68 1.98
N LEU A 249 6.37 -11.23 2.68
CA LEU A 249 7.07 -10.58 3.79
C LEU A 249 7.59 -9.17 3.48
N PRO A 250 8.09 -8.87 2.25
CA PRO A 250 8.46 -7.51 1.88
C PRO A 250 7.34 -6.49 2.05
N SER A 251 6.11 -6.88 1.77
CA SER A 251 4.94 -5.99 1.89
C SER A 251 4.55 -5.77 3.36
N LEU A 252 4.63 -6.82 4.18
CA LEU A 252 4.43 -6.72 5.63
C LEU A 252 5.49 -5.80 6.25
N ALA A 253 6.77 -6.00 5.92
CA ALA A 253 7.88 -5.18 6.41
C ALA A 253 7.70 -3.71 6.02
N ARG A 254 7.38 -3.44 4.76
CA ARG A 254 7.16 -2.06 4.28
C ARG A 254 6.05 -1.35 5.05
N GLN A 255 4.91 -2.01 5.24
CA GLN A 255 3.74 -1.42 5.90
C GLN A 255 3.96 -1.28 7.42
N GLY A 256 4.49 -2.31 8.06
CA GLY A 256 4.76 -2.30 9.50
C GLY A 256 5.82 -1.27 9.88
N LEU A 257 6.94 -1.23 9.14
CA LEU A 257 7.99 -0.24 9.37
C LEU A 257 7.52 1.19 9.09
N ALA A 258 6.64 1.41 8.11
CA ALA A 258 6.08 2.74 7.86
C ALA A 258 5.28 3.25 9.07
N SER A 259 4.49 2.39 9.71
CA SER A 259 3.74 2.75 10.92
C SER A 259 4.67 3.08 12.09
N ILE A 260 5.70 2.25 12.33
CA ILE A 260 6.70 2.47 13.36
C ILE A 260 7.46 3.78 13.12
N SER A 261 7.86 4.04 11.89
CA SER A 261 8.58 5.25 11.50
C SER A 261 7.78 6.52 11.72
N THR A 262 6.48 6.49 11.38
CA THR A 262 5.58 7.61 11.63
C THR A 262 5.45 7.91 13.12
N MET A 263 5.34 6.88 13.96
CA MET A 263 5.29 7.03 15.41
C MET A 263 6.58 7.65 15.97
N LEU A 264 7.74 7.15 15.51
CA LEU A 264 9.04 7.69 15.93
C LEU A 264 9.26 9.13 15.48
N LEU A 265 8.83 9.46 14.25
CA LEU A 265 8.88 10.83 13.71
C LEU A 265 8.05 11.78 14.54
N ASN A 266 6.81 11.39 14.87
CA ASN A 266 5.91 12.21 15.69
C ASN A 266 6.46 12.41 17.11
N ASN A 267 7.04 11.37 17.71
CA ASN A 267 7.68 11.47 19.03
C ASN A 267 8.89 12.41 19.00
N ALA A 268 9.73 12.32 17.97
CA ALA A 268 10.88 13.21 17.80
C ALA A 268 10.43 14.67 17.56
N ALA A 269 9.40 14.88 16.73
CA ALA A 269 8.85 16.22 16.47
C ALA A 269 8.17 16.81 17.72
N GLY A 270 7.57 15.98 18.56
CA GLY A 270 6.88 16.39 19.80
C GLY A 270 7.76 17.14 20.80
N VAL A 271 9.06 16.89 20.79
CA VAL A 271 10.04 17.64 21.62
C VAL A 271 10.08 19.14 21.25
N TYR A 272 9.67 19.49 20.03
CA TYR A 272 9.64 20.87 19.50
C TYR A 272 8.25 21.48 19.49
N GLY A 273 7.27 20.82 20.15
CA GLY A 273 5.91 21.30 20.31
C GLY A 273 4.93 20.83 19.23
N ASP A 274 3.67 21.17 19.45
CA ASP A 274 2.55 20.70 18.62
C ASP A 274 2.62 21.21 17.16
N ALA A 275 3.18 22.38 16.94
CA ALA A 275 3.38 22.94 15.59
C ALA A 275 4.34 22.06 14.75
N ALA A 276 5.38 21.49 15.38
CA ALA A 276 6.30 20.60 14.69
C ALA A 276 5.64 19.26 14.34
N ILE A 277 4.84 18.68 15.24
CA ILE A 277 4.07 17.46 14.94
C ILE A 277 3.10 17.72 13.80
N ALA A 278 2.36 18.84 13.84
CA ALA A 278 1.41 19.20 12.79
C ALA A 278 2.11 19.40 11.45
N ALA A 279 3.21 20.12 11.41
CA ALA A 279 4.00 20.36 10.21
C ALA A 279 4.50 19.04 9.58
N MET A 280 5.13 18.16 10.36
CA MET A 280 5.64 16.89 9.88
C MET A 280 4.53 15.94 9.43
N SER A 281 3.38 15.95 10.10
CA SER A 281 2.20 15.18 9.68
C SER A 281 1.65 15.65 8.34
N ILE A 282 1.58 16.96 8.10
CA ILE A 282 1.14 17.55 6.83
C ILE A 282 2.13 17.19 5.72
N VAL A 283 3.43 17.37 5.95
CA VAL A 283 4.47 17.01 4.99
C VAL A 283 4.38 15.53 4.62
N ASN A 284 4.18 14.65 5.60
CA ASN A 284 4.02 13.22 5.34
C ASN A 284 2.77 12.92 4.49
N ARG A 285 1.63 13.57 4.74
CA ARG A 285 0.40 13.40 3.95
C ARG A 285 0.60 13.84 2.49
N ILE A 286 1.21 14.99 2.26
CA ILE A 286 1.51 15.50 0.90
C ILE A 286 2.46 14.52 0.18
N SER A 287 3.52 14.09 0.86
CA SER A 287 4.49 13.15 0.31
C SER A 287 3.88 11.79 -0.03
N MET A 288 3.00 11.26 0.82
CA MET A 288 2.28 10.00 0.59
C MET A 288 1.31 10.10 -0.59
N PHE A 289 0.65 11.24 -0.77
CA PHE A 289 -0.21 11.47 -1.93
C PHE A 289 0.58 11.41 -3.24
N ILE A 290 1.71 12.12 -3.30
CA ILE A 290 2.62 12.09 -4.47
C ILE A 290 3.19 10.66 -4.67
N PHE A 291 3.60 10.01 -3.59
CA PHE A 291 4.13 8.64 -3.61
C PHE A 291 3.11 7.60 -4.12
N SER A 292 1.81 7.83 -3.88
CA SER A 292 0.73 6.94 -4.37
C SER A 292 0.75 6.77 -5.89
N ALA A 293 1.18 7.79 -6.63
CA ALA A 293 1.30 7.72 -8.08
C ALA A 293 2.36 6.69 -8.53
N VAL A 294 3.56 6.74 -7.95
CA VAL A 294 4.62 5.78 -8.31
C VAL A 294 4.33 4.39 -7.79
N LEU A 295 3.68 4.27 -6.63
CA LEU A 295 3.19 2.98 -6.15
C LEU A 295 2.23 2.34 -7.15
N GLY A 296 1.29 3.12 -7.69
CA GLY A 296 0.33 2.62 -8.68
C GLY A 296 1.00 2.10 -9.96
N ILE A 297 1.92 2.86 -10.52
CA ILE A 297 2.68 2.46 -11.72
C ILE A 297 3.60 1.26 -11.41
N GLY A 298 4.30 1.27 -10.28
CA GLY A 298 5.14 0.16 -9.85
C GLY A 298 4.35 -1.13 -9.63
N GLN A 299 3.18 -1.04 -9.04
CA GLN A 299 2.26 -2.19 -8.90
C GLN A 299 1.70 -2.66 -10.26
N GLY A 300 1.61 -1.79 -11.25
CA GLY A 300 1.32 -2.17 -12.65
C GLY A 300 2.48 -2.92 -13.31
N PHE A 301 3.72 -2.60 -12.95
CA PHE A 301 4.92 -3.29 -13.42
C PHE A 301 5.09 -4.68 -12.80
N GLN A 302 4.67 -4.90 -11.54
CA GLN A 302 4.83 -6.17 -10.83
C GLN A 302 4.33 -7.40 -11.62
N PRO A 303 3.08 -7.43 -12.12
CA PRO A 303 2.60 -8.57 -12.90
C PRO A 303 3.41 -8.81 -14.17
N ILE A 304 3.89 -7.74 -14.83
CA ILE A 304 4.68 -7.83 -16.05
C ILE A 304 6.05 -8.46 -15.74
N ALA A 305 6.70 -8.01 -14.66
CA ALA A 305 7.98 -8.55 -14.23
C ALA A 305 7.86 -10.05 -13.89
N GLY A 306 6.89 -10.42 -13.04
CA GLY A 306 6.70 -11.81 -12.61
C GLY A 306 6.33 -12.73 -13.77
N PHE A 307 5.39 -12.30 -14.62
CA PHE A 307 4.91 -13.09 -15.75
C PHE A 307 6.01 -13.34 -16.81
N ASN A 308 6.72 -12.27 -17.23
CA ASN A 308 7.78 -12.38 -18.22
C ASN A 308 9.02 -13.09 -17.67
N TYR A 309 9.31 -12.94 -16.38
CA TYR A 309 10.36 -13.74 -15.73
C TYR A 309 10.02 -15.23 -15.72
N GLY A 310 8.76 -15.58 -15.39
CA GLY A 310 8.26 -16.96 -15.48
C GLY A 310 8.29 -17.54 -16.90
N ALA A 311 7.99 -16.70 -17.90
CA ALA A 311 8.04 -17.04 -19.33
C ALA A 311 9.46 -17.03 -19.91
N LYS A 312 10.50 -16.77 -19.10
CA LYS A 312 11.92 -16.63 -19.50
C LYS A 312 12.17 -15.48 -20.51
N LYS A 313 11.28 -14.48 -20.59
CA LYS A 313 11.41 -13.29 -21.43
C LYS A 313 12.09 -12.16 -20.66
N TYR A 314 13.38 -12.32 -20.41
CA TYR A 314 14.17 -11.46 -19.53
C TYR A 314 14.37 -10.04 -20.09
N THR A 315 14.50 -9.90 -21.40
CA THR A 315 14.60 -8.58 -22.08
C THR A 315 13.37 -7.71 -21.76
N ARG A 316 12.17 -8.31 -21.68
CA ARG A 316 10.95 -7.58 -21.34
C ARG A 316 10.91 -7.15 -19.86
N VAL A 317 11.48 -7.95 -18.95
CA VAL A 317 11.64 -7.56 -17.54
C VAL A 317 12.54 -6.33 -17.45
N ARG A 318 13.67 -6.33 -18.17
CA ARG A 318 14.60 -5.20 -18.24
C ARG A 318 13.94 -3.95 -18.82
N GLN A 319 13.26 -4.07 -19.95
CA GLN A 319 12.52 -2.97 -20.56
C GLN A 319 11.46 -2.39 -19.63
N GLY A 320 10.72 -3.26 -18.93
CA GLY A 320 9.71 -2.86 -17.95
C GLY A 320 10.30 -2.11 -16.77
N PHE A 321 11.42 -2.57 -16.24
CA PHE A 321 12.13 -1.91 -15.16
C PHE A 321 12.54 -0.48 -15.55
N PHE A 322 13.24 -0.32 -16.67
CA PHE A 322 13.73 0.99 -17.09
C PHE A 322 12.61 1.93 -17.51
N PHE A 323 11.56 1.42 -18.18
CA PHE A 323 10.40 2.25 -18.50
C PHE A 323 9.69 2.74 -17.24
N THR A 324 9.43 1.84 -16.27
CA THR A 324 8.78 2.21 -15.00
C THR A 324 9.62 3.21 -14.22
N LEU A 325 10.94 3.03 -14.20
CA LEU A 325 11.87 3.94 -13.56
C LEU A 325 11.80 5.34 -14.19
N ILE A 326 11.97 5.44 -15.50
CA ILE A 326 11.97 6.73 -16.22
C ILE A 326 10.62 7.41 -16.08
N PHE A 327 9.53 6.68 -16.36
CA PHE A 327 8.18 7.21 -16.28
C PHE A 327 7.80 7.65 -14.86
N GLY A 328 8.14 6.83 -13.85
CA GLY A 328 7.93 7.16 -12.44
C GLY A 328 8.75 8.37 -11.99
N THR A 329 10.01 8.49 -12.43
CA THR A 329 10.87 9.65 -12.11
C THR A 329 10.35 10.93 -12.75
N LEU A 330 9.88 10.87 -14.00
CA LEU A 330 9.27 12.02 -14.67
C LEU A 330 7.97 12.44 -13.96
N LEU A 331 7.11 11.48 -13.64
CA LEU A 331 5.83 11.73 -12.96
C LEU A 331 6.04 12.36 -11.58
N LEU A 332 6.90 11.76 -10.75
CA LEU A 332 7.21 12.30 -9.42
C LEU A 332 8.00 13.60 -9.52
N GLY A 333 8.90 13.72 -10.47
CA GLY A 333 9.67 14.93 -10.70
C GLY A 333 8.79 16.14 -10.99
N ILE A 334 7.82 15.99 -11.90
CA ILE A 334 6.85 17.06 -12.22
C ILE A 334 5.99 17.38 -10.99
N ALA A 335 5.42 16.36 -10.32
CA ALA A 335 4.59 16.57 -9.14
C ALA A 335 5.37 17.23 -8.00
N SER A 336 6.58 16.76 -7.72
CA SER A 336 7.46 17.32 -6.69
C SER A 336 7.90 18.74 -7.02
N PHE A 337 8.17 19.05 -8.29
CA PHE A 337 8.53 20.41 -8.71
C PHE A 337 7.38 21.40 -8.50
N ILE A 338 6.15 21.01 -8.85
CA ILE A 338 4.95 21.83 -8.61
C ILE A 338 4.77 22.08 -7.11
N VAL A 339 4.87 21.02 -6.28
CA VAL A 339 4.73 21.14 -4.83
C VAL A 339 5.87 21.93 -4.20
N PHE A 340 7.10 21.78 -4.71
CA PHE A 340 8.27 22.56 -4.26
C PHE A 340 8.03 24.08 -4.42
N LEU A 341 7.54 24.51 -5.59
CA LEU A 341 7.24 25.92 -5.87
C LEU A 341 6.05 26.45 -5.04
N SER A 342 5.12 25.60 -4.67
CA SER A 342 3.90 25.94 -3.92
C SER A 342 3.89 25.43 -2.48
N ALA A 343 5.05 25.13 -1.90
CA ALA A 343 5.16 24.47 -0.60
C ALA A 343 4.40 25.20 0.52
N GLY A 344 4.51 26.52 0.58
CA GLY A 344 3.80 27.33 1.56
C GLY A 344 2.28 27.21 1.41
N ASN A 345 1.76 27.35 0.18
CA ASN A 345 0.32 27.22 -0.11
C ASN A 345 -0.19 25.81 0.17
N CYS A 346 0.59 24.78 -0.14
CA CYS A 346 0.23 23.40 0.13
C CYS A 346 0.08 23.14 1.64
N ILE A 347 0.98 23.66 2.47
CA ILE A 347 0.90 23.50 3.92
C ILE A 347 -0.25 24.34 4.49
N GLN A 348 -0.38 25.59 4.05
CA GLN A 348 -1.44 26.51 4.46
C GLN A 348 -2.84 25.93 4.18
N PHE A 349 -3.02 25.23 3.07
CA PHE A 349 -4.28 24.55 2.74
C PHE A 349 -4.73 23.57 3.84
N PHE A 350 -3.79 22.90 4.50
CA PHE A 350 -4.10 21.98 5.60
C PHE A 350 -4.20 22.69 6.96
N ARG A 351 -3.35 23.68 7.18
CA ARG A 351 -3.29 24.45 8.43
C ARG A 351 -2.75 25.85 8.18
N ASP A 352 -3.60 26.84 8.39
CA ASP A 352 -3.23 28.26 8.33
C ASP A 352 -2.66 28.71 9.68
N ASP A 353 -1.41 28.33 9.94
CA ASP A 353 -0.64 28.64 11.15
C ASP A 353 0.79 29.00 10.71
N PRO A 354 1.27 30.25 11.01
CA PRO A 354 2.57 30.72 10.58
C PRO A 354 3.74 29.84 11.05
N GLU A 355 3.64 29.25 12.24
CA GLU A 355 4.69 28.41 12.78
C GLU A 355 4.72 27.04 12.10
N VAL A 356 3.56 26.44 11.85
CA VAL A 356 3.43 25.19 11.09
C VAL A 356 3.97 25.37 9.66
N ILE A 357 3.66 26.48 9.01
CA ILE A 357 4.15 26.79 7.67
C ILE A 357 5.67 26.96 7.68
N ARG A 358 6.21 27.71 8.65
CA ARG A 358 7.65 27.94 8.79
C ARG A 358 8.44 26.64 8.97
N ILE A 359 7.93 25.72 9.78
CA ILE A 359 8.58 24.42 10.04
C ILE A 359 8.40 23.46 8.85
N GLY A 360 7.22 23.48 8.21
CA GLY A 360 6.87 22.52 7.18
C GLY A 360 7.55 22.79 5.84
N ILE A 361 7.79 24.05 5.45
CA ILE A 361 8.39 24.39 4.14
C ILE A 361 9.76 23.74 3.94
N PRO A 362 10.75 23.86 4.84
CA PRO A 362 12.05 23.20 4.66
C PRO A 362 11.94 21.69 4.58
N ALA A 363 11.08 21.08 5.40
CA ALA A 363 10.84 19.64 5.39
C ALA A 363 10.23 19.17 4.06
N LEU A 364 9.24 19.90 3.53
CA LEU A 364 8.61 19.58 2.27
C LEU A 364 9.56 19.77 1.08
N HIS A 365 10.39 20.82 1.10
CA HIS A 365 11.42 21.03 0.09
C HIS A 365 12.43 19.88 0.07
N ALA A 366 12.95 19.47 1.23
CA ALA A 366 13.86 18.33 1.34
C ALA A 366 13.24 17.06 0.78
N GLN A 367 11.96 16.81 1.14
CA GLN A 367 11.22 15.64 0.66
C GLN A 367 10.97 15.69 -0.85
N CYS A 368 10.63 16.84 -1.42
CA CYS A 368 10.45 17.00 -2.87
C CYS A 368 11.72 16.67 -3.65
N ILE A 369 12.90 17.05 -3.14
CA ILE A 369 14.19 16.68 -3.75
C ILE A 369 14.40 15.17 -3.69
N ALA A 370 14.15 14.55 -2.53
CA ALA A 370 14.37 13.13 -2.34
C ALA A 370 13.41 12.26 -3.18
N LEU A 371 12.21 12.75 -3.48
CA LEU A 371 11.21 12.03 -4.29
C LEU A 371 11.71 11.69 -5.70
N PHE A 372 12.71 12.37 -6.24
CA PHE A 372 13.36 11.99 -7.49
C PHE A 372 14.04 10.61 -7.44
N PHE A 373 14.51 10.21 -6.28
CA PHE A 373 15.21 8.94 -6.07
C PHE A 373 14.25 7.77 -5.75
N VAL A 374 13.05 8.09 -5.27
CA VAL A 374 12.06 7.11 -4.81
C VAL A 374 11.62 6.09 -5.88
N PRO A 375 11.42 6.46 -7.17
CA PRO A 375 11.03 5.49 -8.19
C PRO A 375 12.04 4.35 -8.36
N PHE A 376 13.33 4.61 -8.19
CA PHE A 376 14.36 3.59 -8.31
C PHE A 376 14.24 2.51 -7.23
N GLN A 377 14.05 2.90 -5.97
CA GLN A 377 13.87 1.95 -4.88
C GLN A 377 12.55 1.18 -4.98
N VAL A 378 11.46 1.85 -5.41
CA VAL A 378 10.15 1.21 -5.63
C VAL A 378 10.23 0.17 -6.74
N CYS A 379 10.84 0.50 -7.89
CA CYS A 379 11.01 -0.43 -9.01
C CYS A 379 11.83 -1.65 -8.60
N ASN A 380 12.94 -1.45 -7.86
CA ASN A 380 13.77 -2.55 -7.36
C ASN A 380 12.99 -3.47 -6.43
N ASN A 381 12.35 -2.91 -5.41
CA ASN A 381 11.58 -3.67 -4.45
C ASN A 381 10.48 -4.50 -5.13
N MET A 382 9.71 -3.87 -5.99
CA MET A 382 8.60 -4.51 -6.69
C MET A 382 9.06 -5.56 -7.69
N MET A 383 10.18 -5.32 -8.39
CA MET A 383 10.80 -6.31 -9.26
C MET A 383 11.23 -7.54 -8.49
N PHE A 384 12.09 -7.37 -7.47
CA PHE A 384 12.60 -8.51 -6.70
C PHE A 384 11.51 -9.31 -6.02
N GLN A 385 10.45 -8.66 -5.52
CA GLN A 385 9.28 -9.33 -4.95
C GLN A 385 8.57 -10.18 -6.02
N SER A 386 8.32 -9.63 -7.20
CA SER A 386 7.59 -10.31 -8.27
C SER A 386 8.34 -11.49 -8.87
N ILE A 387 9.66 -11.37 -9.04
CA ILE A 387 10.49 -12.44 -9.59
C ILE A 387 10.87 -13.52 -8.56
N GLY A 388 10.58 -13.28 -7.27
CA GLY A 388 10.75 -14.26 -6.19
C GLY A 388 12.08 -14.24 -5.48
N TYR A 389 12.85 -13.16 -5.58
CA TYR A 389 14.07 -12.93 -4.79
C TYR A 389 13.70 -12.44 -3.38
N LYS A 390 13.15 -13.37 -2.57
CA LYS A 390 12.51 -13.09 -1.27
C LYS A 390 13.39 -12.29 -0.32
N PHE A 391 14.66 -12.68 -0.14
CA PHE A 391 15.60 -11.99 0.74
C PHE A 391 15.87 -10.55 0.27
N ASN A 392 16.23 -10.38 -1.01
CA ASN A 392 16.52 -9.06 -1.57
C ASN A 392 15.30 -8.13 -1.46
N ALA A 393 14.11 -8.65 -1.80
CA ALA A 393 12.87 -7.88 -1.71
C ALA A 393 12.57 -7.46 -0.26
N THR A 394 12.71 -8.36 0.72
CA THR A 394 12.48 -8.05 2.14
C THR A 394 13.49 -7.05 2.67
N PHE A 395 14.77 -7.25 2.37
CA PHE A 395 15.83 -6.35 2.77
C PHE A 395 15.61 -4.93 2.21
N LEU A 396 15.39 -4.81 0.89
CA LEU A 396 15.16 -3.52 0.24
C LEU A 396 13.86 -2.83 0.70
N SER A 397 12.81 -3.61 1.01
CA SER A 397 11.58 -3.06 1.60
C SER A 397 11.79 -2.45 2.97
N SER A 398 12.72 -3.02 3.75
CA SER A 398 12.99 -2.60 5.11
C SER A 398 13.91 -1.39 5.20
N LEU A 399 14.59 -1.02 4.11
CA LEU A 399 15.54 0.09 4.12
C LEU A 399 14.84 1.43 4.34
N ARG A 400 13.88 1.77 3.49
CA ARG A 400 13.29 3.10 3.41
C ARG A 400 12.74 3.61 4.74
N ASN A 401 11.89 2.81 5.36
CA ASN A 401 11.19 3.18 6.60
C ASN A 401 11.78 2.53 7.85
N GLY A 402 12.76 1.65 7.72
CA GLY A 402 13.39 0.95 8.85
C GLY A 402 14.89 1.23 8.92
N LEU A 403 15.65 0.38 8.25
CA LEU A 403 17.11 0.30 8.41
C LEU A 403 17.87 1.60 8.05
N CYS A 404 17.34 2.42 7.14
CA CYS A 404 17.92 3.74 6.85
C CYS A 404 17.26 4.83 7.69
N PHE A 405 15.91 4.89 7.70
CA PHE A 405 15.21 6.00 8.32
C PHE A 405 15.39 6.07 9.84
N ILE A 406 15.24 4.96 10.57
CA ILE A 406 15.30 4.98 12.04
C ILE A 406 16.66 5.45 12.55
N PRO A 407 17.81 4.91 12.08
CA PRO A 407 19.11 5.42 12.48
C PRO A 407 19.35 6.87 12.09
N VAL A 408 18.95 7.26 10.87
CA VAL A 408 19.08 8.66 10.41
C VAL A 408 18.26 9.59 11.29
N LEU A 409 17.01 9.25 11.59
CA LEU A 409 16.15 10.06 12.45
C LEU A 409 16.79 10.23 13.85
N LEU A 410 17.28 9.16 14.46
CA LEU A 410 17.90 9.21 15.80
C LEU A 410 19.17 10.07 15.81
N VAL A 411 20.06 9.84 14.85
CA VAL A 411 21.32 10.61 14.76
C VAL A 411 21.05 12.07 14.41
N PHE A 412 20.20 12.33 13.42
CA PHE A 412 19.93 13.68 12.93
C PHE A 412 19.12 14.52 13.93
N SER A 413 18.19 13.91 14.64
CA SER A 413 17.46 14.61 15.71
C SER A 413 18.37 15.04 16.85
N PHE A 414 19.39 14.24 17.15
CA PHE A 414 20.39 14.57 18.17
C PHE A 414 21.37 15.67 17.69
N VAL A 415 21.92 15.53 16.46
CA VAL A 415 22.98 16.43 15.94
C VAL A 415 22.38 17.73 15.40
N PHE A 416 21.36 17.65 14.56
CA PHE A 416 20.79 18.79 13.83
C PHE A 416 19.44 19.26 14.40
N LYS A 417 18.98 18.65 15.51
CA LYS A 417 17.74 19.02 16.18
C LYS A 417 16.54 19.00 15.21
N LEU A 418 15.76 20.08 15.17
CA LEU A 418 14.57 20.18 14.33
C LEU A 418 14.90 20.03 12.83
N ALA A 419 15.98 20.62 12.34
CA ALA A 419 16.42 20.50 10.95
C ALA A 419 16.74 19.03 10.59
N GLY A 420 17.27 18.27 11.55
CA GLY A 420 17.50 16.84 11.38
C GLY A 420 16.21 16.05 11.21
N ILE A 421 15.16 16.36 11.98
CA ILE A 421 13.85 15.73 11.87
C ILE A 421 13.20 16.05 10.51
N GLN A 422 13.29 17.30 10.07
CA GLN A 422 12.77 17.77 8.79
C GLN A 422 13.40 17.06 7.58
N THR A 423 14.66 16.67 7.67
CA THR A 423 15.43 16.09 6.56
C THR A 423 15.65 14.58 6.66
N ALA A 424 15.32 13.95 7.79
CA ALA A 424 15.60 12.54 8.04
C ALA A 424 15.03 11.59 6.98
N GLN A 425 13.77 11.78 6.57
CA GLN A 425 13.14 10.94 5.54
C GLN A 425 13.77 11.16 4.18
N ALA A 426 14.12 12.39 3.84
CA ALA A 426 14.77 12.72 2.57
C ALA A 426 16.14 12.03 2.45
N VAL A 427 16.95 12.09 3.52
CA VAL A 427 18.26 11.42 3.56
C VAL A 427 18.10 9.90 3.50
N ALA A 428 17.12 9.33 4.22
CA ALA A 428 16.84 7.90 4.17
C ALA A 428 16.43 7.42 2.76
N ASP A 429 15.65 8.22 2.04
CA ASP A 429 15.23 7.92 0.66
C ASP A 429 16.43 7.91 -0.31
N VAL A 430 17.34 8.87 -0.19
CA VAL A 430 18.58 8.90 -0.98
C VAL A 430 19.48 7.70 -0.64
N MET A 431 19.74 7.45 0.65
CA MET A 431 20.55 6.31 1.10
C MET A 431 19.97 4.98 0.60
N THR A 432 18.66 4.79 0.72
CA THR A 432 17.99 3.58 0.22
C THR A 432 18.23 3.40 -1.28
N SER A 433 18.12 4.48 -2.05
CA SER A 433 18.35 4.42 -3.50
C SER A 433 19.79 4.07 -3.84
N LEU A 434 20.76 4.61 -3.13
CA LEU A 434 22.18 4.26 -3.31
C LEU A 434 22.45 2.78 -2.98
N ILE A 435 21.84 2.26 -1.90
CA ILE A 435 21.97 0.84 -1.52
C ILE A 435 21.32 -0.08 -2.57
N CYS A 436 20.26 0.35 -3.25
CA CYS A 436 19.63 -0.43 -4.32
C CYS A 436 20.54 -0.64 -5.55
N ILE A 437 21.50 0.26 -5.82
CA ILE A 437 22.36 0.23 -7.03
C ILE A 437 23.11 -1.10 -7.19
N PRO A 438 23.90 -1.59 -6.22
CA PRO A 438 24.65 -2.82 -6.38
C PRO A 438 23.74 -4.05 -6.59
N PHE A 439 22.55 -4.08 -5.98
CA PHE A 439 21.58 -5.16 -6.19
C PHE A 439 21.06 -5.16 -7.62
N THR A 440 20.75 -3.99 -8.17
CA THR A 440 20.27 -3.82 -9.54
C THR A 440 21.33 -4.24 -10.55
N ILE A 441 22.57 -3.76 -10.38
CA ILE A 441 23.70 -4.08 -11.28
C ILE A 441 23.95 -5.59 -11.26
N LYS A 442 24.08 -6.18 -10.07
CA LYS A 442 24.32 -7.62 -9.91
C LYS A 442 23.19 -8.47 -10.52
N PHE A 443 21.95 -8.04 -10.41
CA PHE A 443 20.83 -8.74 -11.00
C PHE A 443 20.88 -8.70 -12.53
N PHE A 444 20.98 -7.52 -13.13
CA PHE A 444 20.99 -7.40 -14.59
C PHE A 444 22.25 -7.96 -15.25
N ALA A 445 23.37 -8.00 -14.55
CA ALA A 445 24.59 -8.67 -15.02
C ALA A 445 24.47 -10.20 -15.08
N LYS A 446 23.64 -10.79 -14.19
CA LYS A 446 23.42 -12.24 -14.15
C LYS A 446 22.22 -12.71 -14.98
N LEU A 447 21.44 -11.76 -15.51
CA LEU A 447 20.27 -12.10 -16.31
C LEU A 447 20.71 -12.72 -17.64
N PRO A 448 20.17 -13.90 -18.02
CA PRO A 448 20.52 -14.50 -19.30
C PRO A 448 20.20 -13.56 -20.47
N LYS A 449 21.08 -13.54 -21.48
CA LYS A 449 20.80 -12.87 -22.75
C LYS A 449 19.88 -13.80 -23.56
N GLU A 450 18.77 -13.25 -24.07
CA GLU A 450 17.86 -13.94 -25.02
C GLU A 450 18.48 -14.02 -26.39
#